data_d19f7e2cf9cc8e63185724e6aef3ca69
#
_entry.id   d19f7e2cf9cc8e63185724e6aef3ca69
#
_cell.length_a   1.000
_cell.length_b   1.000
_cell.length_c   1.000
_cell.angle_alpha   90.00
_cell.angle_beta   90.00
_cell.angle_gamma   90.00
#
_symmetry.space_group_name_H-M   'P 1'
#
loop_
_entity.id
_entity.type
_entity.pdbx_description
1 polymer ?
#
loop_
_entity_poly.entity_id
_entity_poly.type
_entity_poly.pdbx_seq_one_letter_code
_entity_poly.pdbx_strand_id
1 'polypeptide(L)'
;MAKFLIGIFCISLLIISCKKENEIFTSESVNDYSFLQVGKYITYNLDSTLYINFGQKDTVISYQAQDVVDAQITDNLGRPAYRIIRYIRKDTSANWQPNNTFMVVPTDKSIEYVENNLRFLKLEMPIKQDFSWKGNSYIDTYSLNSDLQYLDDWDYIYDSIDVPLMINSLNFDSTIKVTERDEFLGQDPSIPGTQYAEKTYAEEKYAKGVGLIYREFLHWEYQGGQTGVPGYFVGYGVRLSITGHN
;
A
#
# COMPACT_ATOMS: atom_id res chain seq x y z
N MET A 1 16.17 -60.92 40.37
CA MET A 1 16.67 -59.54 40.51
C MET A 1 17.00 -58.86 39.19
N ALA A 2 17.63 -59.56 38.21
CA ALA A 2 17.97 -58.97 36.90
C ALA A 2 16.75 -58.47 36.08
N LYS A 3 15.62 -59.14 36.10
CA LYS A 3 14.42 -58.70 35.36
C LYS A 3 13.75 -57.44 35.92
N PHE A 4 13.95 -57.12 37.19
CA PHE A 4 13.40 -55.95 37.84
C PHE A 4 14.25 -54.70 37.53
N LEU A 5 15.53 -54.85 37.36
CA LEU A 5 16.48 -53.77 36.97
C LEU A 5 16.28 -53.33 35.53
N ILE A 6 15.93 -54.22 34.60
CA ILE A 6 15.65 -53.88 33.19
C ILE A 6 14.36 -53.08 33.08
N GLY A 7 13.34 -53.35 33.90
CA GLY A 7 12.10 -52.58 33.91
C GLY A 7 12.28 -51.13 34.38
N ILE A 8 13.14 -50.88 35.35
CA ILE A 8 13.44 -49.53 35.86
C ILE A 8 14.28 -48.72 34.87
N PHE A 9 15.16 -49.37 34.11
CA PHE A 9 15.97 -48.70 33.07
C PHE A 9 15.14 -48.26 31.87
N CYS A 10 14.10 -49.02 31.46
CA CYS A 10 13.17 -48.63 30.40
C CYS A 10 12.23 -47.48 30.78
N ILE A 11 11.87 -47.34 32.05
CA ILE A 11 11.00 -46.27 32.55
C ILE A 11 11.76 -44.91 32.63
N SER A 12 13.08 -44.91 32.89
CA SER A 12 13.90 -43.71 32.99
C SER A 12 14.16 -43.06 31.62
N LEU A 13 13.96 -43.77 30.50
CA LEU A 13 14.14 -43.23 29.15
C LEU A 13 12.92 -42.46 28.60
N LEU A 14 11.78 -42.46 29.29
CA LEU A 14 10.55 -41.80 28.87
C LEU A 14 10.42 -40.32 29.37
N ILE A 15 11.38 -39.84 30.16
CA ILE A 15 11.37 -38.45 30.66
C ILE A 15 12.27 -37.51 29.87
N ILE A 16 12.63 -37.83 28.64
CA ILE A 16 13.17 -36.83 27.72
C ILE A 16 11.95 -36.06 27.20
N SER A 17 11.43 -35.20 28.07
CA SER A 17 10.45 -34.19 27.74
C SER A 17 11.07 -33.29 26.66
N CYS A 18 10.48 -33.30 25.47
CA CYS A 18 10.73 -32.24 24.48
C CYS A 18 10.57 -30.90 25.21
N LYS A 19 11.65 -30.17 25.38
CA LYS A 19 11.60 -28.74 25.64
C LYS A 19 10.89 -28.17 24.43
N LYS A 20 9.66 -27.72 24.62
CA LYS A 20 8.97 -26.87 23.67
C LYS A 20 9.77 -25.56 23.67
N GLU A 21 10.72 -25.44 22.78
CA GLU A 21 11.29 -24.13 22.47
C GLU A 21 10.12 -23.30 21.97
N ASN A 22 9.63 -22.41 22.81
CA ASN A 22 8.79 -21.34 22.36
C ASN A 22 9.73 -20.46 21.52
N GLU A 23 9.74 -20.65 20.22
CA GLU A 23 10.24 -19.65 19.31
C GLU A 23 9.41 -18.38 19.62
N ILE A 24 10.07 -17.42 20.27
CA ILE A 24 9.51 -16.07 20.38
C ILE A 24 9.61 -15.53 18.95
N PHE A 25 8.55 -15.67 18.19
CA PHE A 25 8.38 -14.98 16.91
C PHE A 25 8.35 -13.49 17.23
N THR A 26 9.50 -12.84 17.18
CA THR A 26 9.55 -11.37 17.12
C THR A 26 9.09 -10.99 15.73
N SER A 27 7.79 -10.86 15.54
CA SER A 27 7.24 -10.24 14.35
C SER A 27 7.74 -8.79 14.29
N GLU A 28 8.23 -8.38 13.14
CA GLU A 28 8.54 -6.97 12.87
C GLU A 28 7.28 -6.13 13.06
N SER A 29 7.45 -4.93 13.60
CA SER A 29 6.33 -4.01 13.80
C SER A 29 5.97 -3.30 12.49
N VAL A 30 4.70 -3.12 12.20
CA VAL A 30 4.26 -2.24 11.08
C VAL A 30 4.82 -0.82 11.22
N ASN A 31 5.09 -0.39 12.46
CA ASN A 31 5.69 0.92 12.74
C ASN A 31 7.13 1.04 12.24
N ASP A 32 7.86 -0.07 12.04
CA ASP A 32 9.20 -0.06 11.45
C ASP A 32 9.19 0.41 9.98
N TYR A 33 8.03 0.31 9.31
CA TYR A 33 7.80 0.69 7.92
C TYR A 33 7.02 2.01 7.77
N SER A 34 6.86 2.76 8.87
CA SER A 34 6.15 4.03 8.87
C SER A 34 6.90 5.10 9.68
N PHE A 35 8.01 5.62 9.18
CA PHE A 35 8.88 6.52 9.94
C PHE A 35 8.22 7.88 10.22
N LEU A 36 7.36 7.93 11.27
CA LEU A 36 6.53 9.07 11.66
C LEU A 36 7.20 9.89 12.77
N GLN A 37 8.02 10.85 12.37
CA GLN A 37 8.63 11.84 13.25
C GLN A 37 8.47 13.23 12.65
N VAL A 38 7.99 14.20 13.45
CA VAL A 38 7.81 15.58 12.98
C VAL A 38 9.10 16.16 12.45
N GLY A 39 9.04 16.78 11.26
CA GLY A 39 10.16 17.32 10.52
C GLY A 39 10.80 16.34 9.53
N LYS A 40 10.47 15.06 9.58
CA LYS A 40 10.89 14.09 8.56
C LYS A 40 10.13 14.30 7.26
N TYR A 41 10.80 14.00 6.15
CA TYR A 41 10.17 14.06 4.84
C TYR A 41 10.70 12.98 3.90
N ILE A 42 9.88 12.67 2.90
CA ILE A 42 10.25 11.84 1.74
C ILE A 42 9.94 12.62 0.49
N THR A 43 10.85 12.59 -0.49
CA THR A 43 10.65 13.19 -1.81
C THR A 43 10.45 12.11 -2.87
N TYR A 44 9.61 12.40 -3.86
CA TYR A 44 9.25 11.48 -4.93
C TYR A 44 9.28 12.14 -6.30
N ASN A 45 9.52 11.36 -7.33
CA ASN A 45 8.92 11.62 -8.63
C ASN A 45 7.44 11.21 -8.55
N LEU A 46 6.56 12.10 -8.98
CA LEU A 46 5.12 11.88 -9.05
C LEU A 46 4.68 11.95 -10.51
N ASP A 47 4.19 10.85 -11.05
CA ASP A 47 3.57 10.79 -12.37
C ASP A 47 2.05 10.66 -12.21
N SER A 48 1.31 11.55 -12.87
CA SER A 48 -0.16 11.52 -12.92
C SER A 48 -0.61 11.16 -14.32
N THR A 49 -1.29 10.02 -14.46
CA THR A 49 -1.91 9.60 -15.72
C THR A 49 -3.32 10.16 -15.80
N LEU A 50 -3.62 10.86 -16.88
CA LEU A 50 -4.91 11.49 -17.16
C LEU A 50 -5.41 11.05 -18.53
N TYR A 51 -6.74 10.91 -18.66
CA TYR A 51 -7.41 10.69 -19.94
C TYR A 51 -7.93 12.03 -20.47
N ILE A 52 -7.43 12.43 -21.63
CA ILE A 52 -7.71 13.73 -22.28
C ILE A 52 -8.44 13.50 -23.61
N ASN A 53 -8.84 14.59 -24.30
CA ASN A 53 -9.59 14.54 -25.54
C ASN A 53 -10.84 13.65 -25.44
N PHE A 54 -11.67 13.90 -24.41
CA PHE A 54 -12.86 13.09 -24.14
C PHE A 54 -12.54 11.61 -23.92
N GLY A 55 -11.43 11.28 -23.26
CA GLY A 55 -11.03 9.92 -22.93
C GLY A 55 -10.40 9.12 -24.07
N GLN A 56 -10.11 9.74 -25.21
CA GLN A 56 -9.54 9.06 -26.39
C GLN A 56 -8.02 8.99 -26.37
N LYS A 57 -7.39 9.68 -25.44
CA LYS A 57 -5.93 9.71 -25.29
C LYS A 57 -5.57 9.80 -23.81
N ASP A 58 -4.60 9.02 -23.42
CA ASP A 58 -3.92 9.17 -22.14
C ASP A 58 -2.72 10.13 -22.26
N THR A 59 -2.34 10.71 -21.14
CA THR A 59 -1.13 11.50 -21.00
C THR A 59 -0.60 11.40 -19.58
N VAL A 60 0.72 11.48 -19.44
CA VAL A 60 1.39 11.50 -18.13
C VAL A 60 1.95 12.89 -17.88
N ILE A 61 1.60 13.46 -16.72
CA ILE A 61 2.15 14.73 -16.24
C ILE A 61 3.02 14.43 -15.03
N SER A 62 4.31 14.76 -15.14
CA SER A 62 5.28 14.52 -14.06
C SER A 62 5.51 15.77 -13.22
N TYR A 63 5.66 15.54 -11.91
CA TYR A 63 5.98 16.48 -10.86
C TYR A 63 7.04 15.90 -9.92
N GLN A 64 7.60 16.74 -9.08
CA GLN A 64 8.25 16.31 -7.85
C GLN A 64 7.26 16.51 -6.70
N ALA A 65 7.17 15.53 -5.80
CA ALA A 65 6.37 15.59 -4.59
C ALA A 65 7.28 15.48 -3.36
N GLN A 66 6.87 16.12 -2.26
CA GLN A 66 7.51 16.00 -0.95
C GLN A 66 6.44 15.84 0.11
N ASP A 67 6.45 14.72 0.81
CA ASP A 67 5.58 14.44 1.95
C ASP A 67 6.35 14.77 3.23
N VAL A 68 5.87 15.74 3.99
CA VAL A 68 6.50 16.23 5.23
C VAL A 68 5.61 15.84 6.41
N VAL A 69 6.17 15.17 7.42
CA VAL A 69 5.51 14.98 8.71
C VAL A 69 5.47 16.32 9.44
N ASP A 70 4.35 17.01 9.35
CA ASP A 70 4.21 18.41 9.81
C ASP A 70 3.96 18.51 11.31
N ALA A 71 3.08 17.66 11.84
CA ALA A 71 2.70 17.71 13.24
C ALA A 71 2.22 16.36 13.76
N GLN A 72 2.42 16.12 15.04
CA GLN A 72 1.68 15.13 15.79
C GLN A 72 0.32 15.72 16.20
N ILE A 73 -0.75 14.99 15.95
CA ILE A 73 -2.13 15.38 16.22
C ILE A 73 -2.86 14.25 16.95
N THR A 74 -4.15 14.41 17.19
CA THR A 74 -5.02 13.38 17.74
C THR A 74 -6.16 13.11 16.78
N ASP A 75 -6.49 11.85 16.53
CA ASP A 75 -7.64 11.49 15.72
C ASP A 75 -8.96 11.60 16.50
N ASN A 76 -10.09 11.35 15.81
CA ASN A 76 -11.43 11.45 16.39
C ASN A 76 -11.70 10.44 17.54
N LEU A 77 -10.85 9.41 17.68
CA LEU A 77 -10.94 8.42 18.74
C LEU A 77 -9.97 8.72 19.90
N GLY A 78 -9.29 9.87 19.86
CA GLY A 78 -8.30 10.26 20.86
C GLY A 78 -6.95 9.56 20.72
N ARG A 79 -6.67 8.90 19.59
CA ARG A 79 -5.42 8.18 19.34
C ARG A 79 -4.34 9.12 18.80
N PRO A 80 -3.05 8.92 19.13
CA PRO A 80 -1.96 9.65 18.48
C PRO A 80 -1.99 9.44 16.97
N ALA A 81 -1.85 10.53 16.23
CA ALA A 81 -1.82 10.54 14.77
C ALA A 81 -0.81 11.57 14.29
N TYR A 82 -0.47 11.53 13.01
CA TYR A 82 0.45 12.46 12.38
C TYR A 82 -0.20 13.11 11.17
N ARG A 83 -0.06 14.43 11.07
CA ARG A 83 -0.41 15.16 9.87
C ARG A 83 0.79 15.17 8.92
N ILE A 84 0.53 14.79 7.67
CA ILE A 84 1.51 14.83 6.59
C ILE A 84 1.00 15.85 5.57
N ILE A 85 1.86 16.80 5.20
CA ILE A 85 1.56 17.77 4.14
C ILE A 85 2.36 17.38 2.91
N ARG A 86 1.68 17.14 1.81
CA ARG A 86 2.28 16.97 0.49
C ARG A 86 2.46 18.30 -0.17
N TYR A 87 3.68 18.57 -0.57
CA TYR A 87 4.03 19.67 -1.45
C TYR A 87 4.36 19.11 -2.83
N ILE A 88 4.05 19.87 -3.87
CA ILE A 88 4.44 19.55 -5.24
C ILE A 88 5.18 20.71 -5.88
N ARG A 89 6.01 20.40 -6.87
CA ARG A 89 6.60 21.37 -7.79
C ARG A 89 6.79 20.76 -9.16
N LYS A 90 6.82 21.59 -10.21
CA LYS A 90 6.98 21.09 -11.59
C LYS A 90 8.35 20.47 -11.83
N ASP A 91 9.39 21.14 -11.32
CA ASP A 91 10.80 20.73 -11.42
C ASP A 91 11.62 21.41 -10.32
N THR A 92 12.94 21.20 -10.32
CA THR A 92 13.85 21.73 -9.29
C THR A 92 13.98 23.26 -9.28
N SER A 93 13.59 23.94 -10.35
CA SER A 93 13.61 25.41 -10.44
C SER A 93 12.37 26.06 -9.83
N ALA A 94 11.29 25.30 -9.65
CA ALA A 94 10.04 25.78 -9.10
C ALA A 94 10.01 25.66 -7.57
N ASN A 95 9.31 26.58 -6.91
CA ASN A 95 9.06 26.52 -5.48
C ASN A 95 8.06 25.42 -5.14
N TRP A 96 8.23 24.79 -3.98
CA TRP A 96 7.27 23.88 -3.40
C TRP A 96 5.93 24.56 -3.12
N GLN A 97 4.84 23.94 -3.55
CA GLN A 97 3.47 24.41 -3.32
C GLN A 97 2.70 23.35 -2.53
N PRO A 98 1.94 23.71 -1.48
CA PRO A 98 1.05 22.77 -0.81
C PRO A 98 0.06 22.16 -1.80
N ASN A 99 -0.14 20.86 -1.72
CA ASN A 99 -1.05 20.15 -2.62
C ASN A 99 -2.13 19.39 -1.87
N ASN A 100 -1.75 18.55 -0.90
CA ASN A 100 -2.68 17.71 -0.16
C ASN A 100 -2.24 17.56 1.30
N THR A 101 -3.17 17.10 2.14
CA THR A 101 -2.91 16.80 3.55
C THR A 101 -3.45 15.42 3.86
N PHE A 102 -2.64 14.62 4.54
CA PHE A 102 -2.96 13.28 4.98
C PHE A 102 -2.91 13.19 6.49
N MET A 103 -3.63 12.23 7.05
CA MET A 103 -3.48 11.83 8.44
C MET A 103 -3.05 10.37 8.49
N VAL A 104 -2.01 10.07 9.26
CA VAL A 104 -1.55 8.70 9.51
C VAL A 104 -1.74 8.38 10.99
N VAL A 105 -2.40 7.26 11.27
CA VAL A 105 -2.63 6.76 12.62
C VAL A 105 -1.87 5.45 12.80
N PRO A 106 -0.69 5.47 13.44
CA PRO A 106 0.02 4.25 13.78
C PRO A 106 -0.63 3.60 15.00
N THR A 107 -0.84 2.29 14.90
CA THR A 107 -1.27 1.46 16.03
C THR A 107 -0.27 0.31 16.22
N ASP A 108 -0.45 -0.48 17.29
CA ASP A 108 0.38 -1.68 17.49
C ASP A 108 0.11 -2.78 16.43
N LYS A 109 -1.00 -2.67 15.70
CA LYS A 109 -1.45 -3.70 14.75
C LYS A 109 -1.54 -3.23 13.31
N SER A 110 -1.61 -1.93 13.07
CA SER A 110 -1.86 -1.40 11.74
C SER A 110 -1.34 0.02 11.55
N ILE A 111 -1.10 0.38 10.30
CA ILE A 111 -0.94 1.76 9.85
C ILE A 111 -2.20 2.16 9.09
N GLU A 112 -2.97 3.07 9.67
CA GLU A 112 -4.15 3.64 9.03
C GLU A 112 -3.76 4.95 8.33
N TYR A 113 -4.21 5.12 7.09
CA TYR A 113 -3.92 6.30 6.28
C TYR A 113 -5.24 6.95 5.85
N VAL A 114 -5.39 8.26 6.13
CA VAL A 114 -6.59 9.01 5.76
C VAL A 114 -6.23 10.01 4.67
N GLU A 115 -6.81 9.82 3.50
CA GLU A 115 -6.67 10.65 2.31
C GLU A 115 -8.06 10.98 1.77
N ASN A 116 -8.36 12.25 1.49
CA ASN A 116 -9.65 12.71 0.96
C ASN A 116 -10.87 12.21 1.77
N ASN A 117 -10.75 12.18 3.11
CA ASN A 117 -11.73 11.63 4.05
C ASN A 117 -11.97 10.11 3.95
N LEU A 118 -11.19 9.39 3.17
CA LEU A 118 -11.21 7.93 3.11
C LEU A 118 -10.13 7.38 4.01
N ARG A 119 -10.47 6.36 4.81
CA ARG A 119 -9.53 5.68 5.72
C ARG A 119 -9.18 4.33 5.15
N PHE A 120 -7.88 4.11 4.94
CA PHE A 120 -7.30 2.88 4.44
C PHE A 120 -6.47 2.20 5.53
N LEU A 121 -6.53 0.87 5.64
CA LEU A 121 -5.58 0.06 6.41
C LEU A 121 -4.41 -0.30 5.50
N LYS A 122 -3.35 0.50 5.51
CA LYS A 122 -2.24 0.34 4.57
C LYS A 122 -1.28 -0.79 4.93
N LEU A 123 -1.04 -1.00 6.22
CA LEU A 123 -0.27 -2.12 6.75
C LEU A 123 -1.03 -2.75 7.92
N GLU A 124 -0.98 -4.08 8.05
CA GLU A 124 -1.61 -4.81 9.15
C GLU A 124 -0.74 -5.98 9.62
N MET A 125 -0.79 -6.26 10.93
CA MET A 125 -0.08 -7.38 11.55
C MET A 125 -0.83 -8.69 11.38
N PRO A 126 -0.12 -9.83 11.24
CA PRO A 126 1.33 -9.96 11.26
C PRO A 126 1.96 -9.64 9.90
N ILE A 127 3.15 -9.05 9.89
CA ILE A 127 3.94 -8.94 8.65
C ILE A 127 4.43 -10.34 8.29
N LYS A 128 3.73 -10.98 7.36
CA LYS A 128 3.99 -12.35 6.93
C LYS A 128 3.62 -12.50 5.46
N GLN A 129 4.49 -13.19 4.73
CA GLN A 129 4.22 -13.57 3.32
C GLN A 129 2.82 -14.17 3.16
N ASP A 130 2.08 -13.71 2.18
CA ASP A 130 0.71 -14.12 1.83
C ASP A 130 -0.35 -13.83 2.91
N PHE A 131 -0.02 -13.07 3.96
CA PHE A 131 -1.04 -12.55 4.87
C PHE A 131 -1.84 -11.45 4.17
N SER A 132 -3.17 -11.56 4.24
CA SER A 132 -4.10 -10.63 3.60
C SER A 132 -5.08 -10.01 4.59
N TRP A 133 -5.54 -8.79 4.26
CA TRP A 133 -6.54 -8.05 5.04
C TRP A 133 -7.41 -7.18 4.13
N LYS A 134 -8.57 -6.74 4.65
CA LYS A 134 -9.46 -5.81 3.95
C LYS A 134 -8.99 -4.37 4.15
N GLY A 135 -8.15 -3.89 3.24
CA GLY A 135 -7.54 -2.56 3.33
C GLY A 135 -8.53 -1.39 3.29
N ASN A 136 -9.69 -1.59 2.63
CA ASN A 136 -10.74 -0.59 2.43
C ASN A 136 -11.93 -0.75 3.38
N SER A 137 -11.83 -1.55 4.45
CA SER A 137 -12.95 -1.90 5.35
C SER A 137 -13.64 -0.72 6.02
N TYR A 138 -13.03 0.46 6.05
CA TYR A 138 -13.62 1.69 6.59
C TYR A 138 -14.31 2.56 5.53
N ILE A 139 -14.31 2.14 4.26
CA ILE A 139 -14.86 2.92 3.15
C ILE A 139 -16.27 2.41 2.84
N ASP A 140 -17.23 3.32 2.75
CA ASP A 140 -18.58 3.00 2.29
C ASP A 140 -18.59 2.87 0.76
N THR A 141 -18.51 1.63 0.29
CA THR A 141 -18.55 1.26 -1.13
C THR A 141 -19.97 0.86 -1.59
N TYR A 142 -20.93 0.72 -0.67
CA TYR A 142 -22.28 0.19 -0.94
C TYR A 142 -23.35 1.25 -1.19
N SER A 143 -23.10 2.50 -0.84
CA SER A 143 -24.07 3.57 -1.06
C SER A 143 -24.43 3.71 -2.54
N LEU A 144 -25.72 3.81 -2.84
CA LEU A 144 -26.20 4.02 -4.20
C LEU A 144 -25.62 5.30 -4.79
N ASN A 145 -25.10 5.21 -6.01
CA ASN A 145 -24.40 6.27 -6.73
C ASN A 145 -23.04 6.69 -6.10
N SER A 146 -22.40 5.80 -5.36
CA SER A 146 -21.03 6.03 -4.89
C SER A 146 -20.04 5.84 -6.05
N ASP A 147 -19.20 6.84 -6.30
CA ASP A 147 -18.05 6.74 -7.22
C ASP A 147 -16.93 5.86 -6.63
N LEU A 148 -17.15 5.30 -5.42
CA LEU A 148 -16.18 4.49 -4.69
C LEU A 148 -16.45 2.98 -4.79
N GLN A 149 -17.42 2.55 -5.60
CA GLN A 149 -17.78 1.13 -5.73
C GLN A 149 -16.61 0.27 -6.20
N TYR A 150 -15.71 0.82 -7.00
CA TYR A 150 -14.50 0.11 -7.45
C TYR A 150 -13.52 -0.23 -6.32
N LEU A 151 -13.64 0.41 -5.14
CA LEU A 151 -12.84 0.13 -3.95
C LEU A 151 -13.42 -1.03 -3.10
N ASP A 152 -14.53 -1.63 -3.55
CA ASP A 152 -15.19 -2.67 -2.79
C ASP A 152 -14.37 -3.96 -2.75
N ASP A 153 -14.39 -4.59 -1.56
CA ASP A 153 -13.85 -5.93 -1.32
C ASP A 153 -12.36 -6.12 -1.73
N TRP A 154 -11.53 -5.10 -1.56
CA TRP A 154 -10.10 -5.22 -1.83
C TRP A 154 -9.41 -6.02 -0.73
N ASP A 155 -8.72 -7.09 -1.14
CA ASP A 155 -7.79 -7.84 -0.31
C ASP A 155 -6.38 -7.30 -0.55
N TYR A 156 -5.84 -6.61 0.45
CA TYR A 156 -4.43 -6.26 0.48
C TYR A 156 -3.62 -7.47 0.91
N ILE A 157 -2.48 -7.72 0.30
CA ILE A 157 -1.64 -8.89 0.59
C ILE A 157 -0.16 -8.51 0.63
N TYR A 158 0.59 -9.05 1.59
CA TYR A 158 2.04 -8.99 1.56
C TYR A 158 2.59 -9.94 0.50
N ASP A 159 2.99 -9.39 -0.65
CA ASP A 159 3.51 -10.14 -1.80
C ASP A 159 5.00 -10.51 -1.61
N SER A 160 5.78 -9.63 -0.98
CA SER A 160 7.16 -9.92 -0.59
C SER A 160 7.54 -9.21 0.72
N ILE A 161 8.42 -9.84 1.50
CA ILE A 161 8.85 -9.36 2.81
C ILE A 161 10.36 -9.52 2.92
N ASP A 162 11.01 -8.51 3.53
CA ASP A 162 12.45 -8.47 3.81
C ASP A 162 13.32 -8.69 2.55
N VAL A 163 12.90 -8.09 1.43
CA VAL A 163 13.60 -8.15 0.15
C VAL A 163 14.36 -6.85 -0.09
N PRO A 164 15.67 -6.89 -0.41
CA PRO A 164 16.38 -5.69 -0.79
C PRO A 164 15.86 -5.14 -2.12
N LEU A 165 15.77 -3.81 -2.21
CA LEU A 165 15.25 -3.13 -3.40
C LEU A 165 16.04 -1.86 -3.69
N MET A 166 16.29 -1.60 -4.97
CA MET A 166 16.85 -0.34 -5.45
C MET A 166 15.79 0.44 -6.24
N ILE A 167 15.58 1.71 -5.87
CA ILE A 167 14.70 2.64 -6.59
C ILE A 167 15.47 3.95 -6.79
N ASN A 168 15.56 4.45 -8.03
CA ASN A 168 16.20 5.73 -8.37
C ASN A 168 17.58 5.93 -7.73
N SER A 169 18.42 4.90 -7.72
CA SER A 169 19.78 4.91 -7.11
C SER A 169 19.80 4.89 -5.57
N LEU A 170 18.68 4.78 -4.90
CA LEU A 170 18.59 4.54 -3.46
C LEU A 170 18.48 3.02 -3.21
N ASN A 171 19.29 2.51 -2.30
CA ASN A 171 19.27 1.11 -1.90
C ASN A 171 18.58 0.97 -0.55
N PHE A 172 17.68 0.00 -0.45
CA PHE A 172 16.95 -0.35 0.76
C PHE A 172 17.22 -1.83 1.06
N ASP A 173 17.75 -2.13 2.23
CA ASP A 173 18.15 -3.50 2.59
C ASP A 173 16.96 -4.40 2.91
N SER A 174 15.90 -3.83 3.50
CA SER A 174 14.67 -4.54 3.91
C SER A 174 13.45 -3.77 3.44
N THR A 175 12.66 -4.39 2.57
CA THR A 175 11.41 -3.82 2.06
C THR A 175 10.26 -4.83 2.15
N ILE A 176 9.05 -4.30 2.20
CA ILE A 176 7.82 -5.06 2.03
C ILE A 176 7.06 -4.52 0.81
N LYS A 177 6.45 -5.42 0.06
CA LYS A 177 5.51 -5.09 -1.02
C LYS A 177 4.11 -5.49 -0.60
N VAL A 178 3.17 -4.57 -0.75
CA VAL A 178 1.74 -4.79 -0.61
C VAL A 178 1.11 -4.68 -1.98
N THR A 179 0.49 -5.76 -2.44
CA THR A 179 -0.43 -5.74 -3.59
C THR A 179 -1.82 -5.47 -3.05
N GLU A 180 -2.44 -4.38 -3.49
CA GLU A 180 -3.75 -3.95 -3.01
C GLU A 180 -4.87 -4.41 -3.95
N ARG A 181 -4.63 -4.34 -5.26
CA ARG A 181 -5.53 -4.84 -6.31
C ARG A 181 -4.77 -5.06 -7.61
N ASP A 182 -5.11 -6.13 -8.32
CA ASP A 182 -4.75 -6.35 -9.73
C ASP A 182 -5.91 -7.07 -10.41
N GLU A 183 -6.79 -6.29 -11.04
CA GLU A 183 -8.01 -6.79 -11.64
C GLU A 183 -8.22 -6.21 -13.03
N PHE A 184 -8.68 -7.04 -13.93
CA PHE A 184 -9.13 -6.65 -15.25
C PHE A 184 -10.48 -7.31 -15.53
N LEU A 185 -11.46 -6.48 -15.88
CA LEU A 185 -12.82 -6.91 -16.21
C LEU A 185 -13.14 -6.56 -17.67
N GLY A 186 -13.98 -7.38 -18.31
CA GLY A 186 -14.43 -7.16 -19.67
C GLY A 186 -13.46 -7.67 -20.72
N GLN A 187 -13.42 -7.00 -21.87
CA GLN A 187 -12.62 -7.38 -23.03
C GLN A 187 -11.61 -6.28 -23.37
N ASP A 188 -10.39 -6.65 -23.77
CA ASP A 188 -9.34 -5.69 -24.16
C ASP A 188 -9.88 -4.63 -25.13
N PRO A 189 -9.76 -3.33 -24.82
CA PRO A 189 -10.24 -2.24 -25.65
C PRO A 189 -9.62 -2.19 -27.07
N SER A 190 -8.46 -2.82 -27.26
CA SER A 190 -7.84 -2.93 -28.60
C SER A 190 -8.57 -3.88 -29.54
N ILE A 191 -9.43 -4.74 -29.01
CA ILE A 191 -10.22 -5.68 -29.81
C ILE A 191 -11.43 -4.95 -30.40
N PRO A 192 -11.63 -4.97 -31.73
CA PRO A 192 -12.78 -4.32 -32.36
C PRO A 192 -14.11 -4.85 -31.80
N GLY A 193 -15.02 -3.94 -31.46
CA GLY A 193 -16.34 -4.29 -30.93
C GLY A 193 -16.40 -4.42 -29.42
N THR A 194 -15.30 -4.22 -28.69
CA THR A 194 -15.30 -4.15 -27.21
C THR A 194 -16.27 -3.08 -26.74
N GLN A 195 -17.22 -3.48 -25.89
CA GLN A 195 -18.23 -2.58 -25.33
C GLN A 195 -17.83 -2.03 -23.98
N TYR A 196 -17.10 -2.81 -23.19
CA TYR A 196 -16.68 -2.45 -21.84
C TYR A 196 -15.38 -3.14 -21.46
N ALA A 197 -14.54 -2.42 -20.75
CA ALA A 197 -13.42 -2.96 -20.00
C ALA A 197 -13.14 -2.08 -18.77
N GLU A 198 -12.57 -2.67 -17.76
CA GLU A 198 -12.11 -1.98 -16.55
C GLU A 198 -10.78 -2.56 -16.11
N LYS A 199 -9.87 -1.70 -15.70
CA LYS A 199 -8.62 -2.09 -15.06
C LYS A 199 -8.47 -1.35 -13.75
N THR A 200 -8.19 -2.11 -12.70
CA THR A 200 -7.76 -1.58 -11.42
C THR A 200 -6.45 -2.23 -11.01
N TYR A 201 -5.44 -1.43 -10.79
CA TYR A 201 -4.14 -1.87 -10.31
C TYR A 201 -3.67 -0.96 -9.19
N ALA A 202 -3.25 -1.55 -8.07
CA ALA A 202 -2.71 -0.82 -6.94
C ALA A 202 -1.67 -1.65 -6.18
N GLU A 203 -0.48 -1.06 -5.98
CA GLU A 203 0.58 -1.62 -5.15
C GLU A 203 1.33 -0.54 -4.39
N GLU A 204 1.87 -0.90 -3.24
CA GLU A 204 2.75 -0.05 -2.46
C GLU A 204 3.97 -0.84 -1.98
N LYS A 205 5.12 -0.15 -1.86
CA LYS A 205 6.36 -0.71 -1.30
C LYS A 205 6.85 0.20 -0.20
N TYR A 206 7.26 -0.41 0.89
CA TYR A 206 7.74 0.28 2.07
C TYR A 206 9.13 -0.21 2.43
N ALA A 207 9.99 0.69 2.88
CA ALA A 207 11.31 0.34 3.38
C ALA A 207 11.39 0.57 4.89
N LYS A 208 12.06 -0.35 5.57
CA LYS A 208 12.27 -0.30 7.00
C LYS A 208 13.03 0.97 7.40
N GLY A 209 12.52 1.71 8.37
CA GLY A 209 13.07 2.98 8.84
C GLY A 209 12.86 4.18 7.92
N VAL A 210 12.18 4.01 6.77
CA VAL A 210 11.92 5.08 5.79
C VAL A 210 10.42 5.31 5.57
N GLY A 211 9.62 4.25 5.44
CA GLY A 211 8.21 4.34 5.10
C GLY A 211 7.93 4.03 3.64
N LEU A 212 6.93 4.69 3.05
CA LEU A 212 6.52 4.47 1.66
C LEU A 212 7.64 4.89 0.69
N ILE A 213 8.11 3.97 -0.14
CA ILE A 213 9.16 4.22 -1.14
C ILE A 213 8.65 4.14 -2.58
N TYR A 214 7.52 3.47 -2.78
CA TYR A 214 6.87 3.36 -4.09
C TYR A 214 5.37 3.17 -3.90
N ARG A 215 4.59 3.81 -4.76
CA ARG A 215 3.15 3.60 -4.91
C ARG A 215 2.81 3.65 -6.38
N GLU A 216 1.99 2.72 -6.84
CA GLU A 216 1.33 2.79 -8.13
C GLU A 216 -0.15 2.52 -7.94
N PHE A 217 -0.95 3.38 -8.50
CA PHE A 217 -2.39 3.25 -8.56
C PHE A 217 -2.84 3.59 -9.98
N LEU A 218 -3.66 2.73 -10.57
CA LEU A 218 -4.28 2.95 -11.86
C LEU A 218 -5.70 2.40 -11.81
N HIS A 219 -6.66 3.24 -12.11
CA HIS A 219 -8.04 2.81 -12.34
C HIS A 219 -8.57 3.47 -13.59
N TRP A 220 -9.13 2.67 -14.50
CA TRP A 220 -9.83 3.17 -15.65
C TRP A 220 -10.94 2.24 -16.09
N GLU A 221 -12.01 2.85 -16.63
CA GLU A 221 -13.08 2.21 -17.34
C GLU A 221 -13.03 2.60 -18.81
N TYR A 222 -13.24 1.64 -19.68
CA TYR A 222 -13.44 1.87 -21.11
C TYR A 222 -14.89 1.66 -21.48
N GLN A 223 -15.46 2.63 -22.18
CA GLN A 223 -16.78 2.57 -22.77
C GLN A 223 -16.65 2.44 -24.29
N GLY A 224 -17.23 1.38 -24.85
CA GLY A 224 -17.17 1.10 -26.28
C GLY A 224 -17.85 2.16 -27.12
N GLY A 225 -17.30 2.37 -28.32
CA GLY A 225 -17.87 3.32 -29.26
C GLY A 225 -19.24 2.88 -29.80
N GLN A 226 -20.04 3.87 -30.15
CA GLN A 226 -21.28 3.69 -30.89
C GLN A 226 -21.15 4.26 -32.29
N THR A 227 -22.14 4.04 -33.18
CA THR A 227 -22.11 4.55 -34.53
C THR A 227 -21.78 6.04 -34.60
N GLY A 228 -20.61 6.37 -35.15
CA GLY A 228 -20.11 7.74 -35.27
C GLY A 228 -19.49 8.36 -34.02
N VAL A 229 -19.43 7.63 -32.90
CA VAL A 229 -18.78 8.06 -31.67
C VAL A 229 -17.72 7.03 -31.27
N PRO A 230 -16.43 7.41 -31.20
CA PRO A 230 -15.39 6.48 -30.77
C PRO A 230 -15.53 6.11 -29.30
N GLY A 231 -14.99 4.94 -28.93
CA GLY A 231 -14.88 4.55 -27.53
C GLY A 231 -13.93 5.49 -26.74
N TYR A 232 -14.08 5.50 -25.44
CA TYR A 232 -13.32 6.40 -24.57
C TYR A 232 -13.02 5.76 -23.22
N PHE A 233 -11.97 6.26 -22.58
CA PHE A 233 -11.56 5.90 -21.25
C PHE A 233 -11.94 6.99 -20.25
N VAL A 234 -12.32 6.56 -19.04
CA VAL A 234 -12.51 7.40 -17.86
C VAL A 234 -11.67 6.82 -16.72
N GLY A 235 -10.96 7.66 -15.99
CA GLY A 235 -10.16 7.21 -14.87
C GLY A 235 -8.89 8.04 -14.67
N TYR A 236 -7.99 7.55 -13.85
CA TYR A 236 -6.72 8.20 -13.57
C TYR A 236 -5.68 7.21 -13.04
N GLY A 237 -4.42 7.63 -13.05
CA GLY A 237 -3.33 6.91 -12.41
C GLY A 237 -2.40 7.83 -11.65
N VAL A 238 -1.78 7.31 -10.60
CA VAL A 238 -0.74 8.00 -9.82
C VAL A 238 0.40 7.04 -9.54
N ARG A 239 1.62 7.45 -9.86
CA ARG A 239 2.82 6.73 -9.48
C ARG A 239 3.74 7.63 -8.68
N LEU A 240 4.16 7.15 -7.51
CA LEU A 240 5.20 7.76 -6.69
C LEU A 240 6.43 6.86 -6.68
N SER A 241 7.60 7.41 -6.93
CA SER A 241 8.86 6.70 -6.72
C SER A 241 9.84 7.58 -5.98
N ILE A 242 10.38 7.07 -4.88
CA ILE A 242 11.24 7.83 -3.96
C ILE A 242 12.48 8.36 -4.66
N THR A 243 12.85 9.62 -4.35
CA THR A 243 14.08 10.27 -4.83
C THR A 243 15.00 10.73 -3.70
N GLY A 244 14.50 10.79 -2.46
CA GLY A 244 15.28 11.15 -1.28
C GLY A 244 14.43 11.17 -0.01
N HIS A 245 15.09 11.14 1.14
CA HIS A 245 14.48 11.25 2.48
C HIS A 245 15.53 11.79 3.47
N ASN A 246 15.09 12.20 4.70
CA ASN A 246 15.98 12.61 5.79
C ASN A 246 15.80 11.77 7.04
#